data_83d1b3ceaea97fd846ab612a06bf291c
#
_entry.id   83d1b3ceaea97fd846ab612a06bf291c
#
_cell.length_a   1.000
_cell.length_b   1.000
_cell.length_c   1.000
_cell.angle_alpha   90.00
_cell.angle_beta   90.00
_cell.angle_gamma   90.00
#
_symmetry.space_group_name_H-M   'P 1'
#
loop_
_entity.id
_entity.type
_entity.pdbx_description
1 polymer ?
#
loop_
_entity_poly.entity_id
_entity_poly.type
_entity_poly.pdbx_seq_one_letter_code
_entity_poly.pdbx_strand_id
1 'polypeptide(L)'
;MQIAAPYLLFLGNTPHRLDAKTASGILDWRPELCAGQCRLDADTVDLGLPDMTPAAAAAAGVRTLVIGVATFGGALDETWIDTLLAAIHAGLDIASGMHARLGENPRIAEAARLAGVRLFDVRHADAHFDVGSGRKRSGRRMLMVGVDCAVGKKYAALAIHRALARRGMAADFRATGQTGILIAGAGVAIDAVVADFAAGAAEALSPDNEPGHWDVIEGQGSLFHPAYAGVSLALLHGSQPDALVLCHDPRRTHIDGYPDYPLPTLAACIAANEQAARLTNPAARCIAVALNTHGMSESQRADAFARAHGETGLVVFDPIATGADAVVDTLLAEAREFPQASPRTPGDHP
;
A
#
# COMPACT_ATOMS: atom_id res chain seq x y z
N MET A 1 -4.38 -14.64 2.73
CA MET A 1 -3.08 -15.00 2.09
C MET A 1 -1.98 -14.70 3.09
N GLN A 2 -1.04 -15.60 3.34
CA GLN A 2 0.12 -15.37 4.21
C GLN A 2 1.39 -15.84 3.50
N ILE A 3 2.33 -14.91 3.25
CA ILE A 3 3.57 -15.14 2.54
C ILE A 3 4.68 -15.38 3.57
N ALA A 4 5.37 -16.51 3.46
CA ALA A 4 6.37 -16.91 4.43
C ALA A 4 7.73 -16.23 4.17
N ALA A 5 8.28 -15.57 5.18
CA ALA A 5 9.65 -15.02 5.18
C ALA A 5 10.65 -16.08 5.71
N PRO A 6 11.99 -15.89 5.49
CA PRO A 6 12.67 -14.79 4.81
C PRO A 6 12.50 -14.78 3.29
N TYR A 7 12.75 -13.61 2.67
CA TYR A 7 12.60 -13.39 1.23
C TYR A 7 13.94 -13.33 0.49
N LEU A 8 13.96 -13.91 -0.72
CA LEU A 8 14.93 -13.59 -1.77
C LEU A 8 14.26 -12.58 -2.72
N LEU A 9 14.78 -11.36 -2.81
CA LEU A 9 14.25 -10.33 -3.70
C LEU A 9 14.78 -10.53 -5.11
N PHE A 10 13.92 -10.92 -6.05
CA PHE A 10 14.29 -11.11 -7.44
C PHE A 10 14.17 -9.80 -8.21
N LEU A 11 15.29 -9.36 -8.81
CA LEU A 11 15.42 -8.07 -9.50
C LEU A 11 15.47 -8.22 -11.03
N GLY A 12 15.41 -9.47 -11.53
CA GLY A 12 15.51 -9.76 -12.95
C GLY A 12 16.81 -9.17 -13.54
N ASN A 13 16.66 -8.45 -14.64
CA ASN A 13 17.69 -7.73 -15.36
C ASN A 13 17.43 -6.20 -15.40
N THR A 14 16.63 -5.64 -14.45
CA THR A 14 16.33 -4.21 -14.46
C THR A 14 17.50 -3.37 -13.99
N PRO A 15 17.95 -2.34 -14.79
CA PRO A 15 19.05 -1.47 -14.37
C PRO A 15 18.60 -0.32 -13.46
N HIS A 16 17.28 -0.08 -13.33
CA HIS A 16 16.77 1.09 -12.65
C HIS A 16 16.03 0.75 -11.34
N ARG A 17 16.39 1.46 -10.26
CA ARG A 17 15.73 1.31 -8.95
C ARG A 17 14.23 1.60 -8.99
N LEU A 18 13.78 2.47 -9.92
CA LEU A 18 12.36 2.77 -10.10
C LEU A 18 11.55 1.55 -10.54
N ASP A 19 12.14 0.67 -11.36
CA ASP A 19 11.48 -0.56 -11.79
C ASP A 19 11.50 -1.63 -10.69
N ALA A 20 12.52 -1.59 -9.81
CA ALA A 20 12.63 -2.43 -8.62
C ALA A 20 11.89 -1.86 -7.40
N LYS A 21 10.85 -1.02 -7.62
CA LYS A 21 10.11 -0.32 -6.54
C LYS A 21 9.45 -1.25 -5.53
N THR A 22 9.09 -2.45 -5.93
CA THR A 22 8.52 -3.46 -5.02
C THR A 22 9.57 -4.00 -4.08
N ALA A 23 10.72 -4.46 -4.60
CA ALA A 23 11.84 -4.93 -3.78
C ALA A 23 12.38 -3.81 -2.87
N SER A 24 12.61 -2.61 -3.43
CA SER A 24 13.04 -1.44 -2.65
C SER A 24 12.05 -1.12 -1.53
N GLY A 25 10.75 -1.16 -1.81
CA GLY A 25 9.73 -0.90 -0.79
C GLY A 25 9.72 -1.93 0.34
N ILE A 26 9.95 -3.22 0.03
CA ILE A 26 10.05 -4.26 1.05
C ILE A 26 11.31 -4.02 1.89
N LEU A 27 12.44 -3.76 1.24
CA LEU A 27 13.72 -3.52 1.93
C LEU A 27 13.66 -2.27 2.83
N ASP A 28 13.07 -1.17 2.36
CA ASP A 28 12.96 0.08 3.13
C ASP A 28 12.11 -0.09 4.41
N TRP A 29 11.12 -0.96 4.40
CA TRP A 29 10.16 -1.09 5.49
C TRP A 29 10.27 -2.36 6.32
N ARG A 30 10.79 -3.42 5.74
CA ARG A 30 10.94 -4.74 6.38
C ARG A 30 12.28 -5.38 6.03
N PRO A 31 13.41 -4.66 6.27
CA PRO A 31 14.74 -5.18 5.95
C PRO A 31 15.00 -6.54 6.62
N GLU A 32 14.43 -6.77 7.80
CA GLU A 32 14.56 -8.01 8.56
C GLU A 32 13.93 -9.24 7.85
N LEU A 33 13.07 -9.02 6.87
CA LEU A 33 12.50 -10.11 6.05
C LEU A 33 13.36 -10.43 4.81
N CYS A 34 14.33 -9.58 4.45
CA CYS A 34 15.10 -9.65 3.23
C CYS A 34 16.45 -10.37 3.49
N ALA A 35 16.57 -11.62 3.07
CA ALA A 35 17.79 -12.39 3.24
C ALA A 35 18.84 -12.10 2.16
N GLY A 36 18.41 -11.76 0.93
CA GLY A 36 19.29 -11.49 -0.19
C GLY A 36 18.55 -10.99 -1.41
N GLN A 37 19.30 -10.73 -2.47
CA GLN A 37 18.79 -10.36 -3.78
C GLN A 37 19.24 -11.37 -4.82
N CYS A 38 18.47 -11.50 -5.91
CA CYS A 38 18.81 -12.33 -7.06
C CYS A 38 18.78 -11.46 -8.32
N ARG A 39 19.94 -11.25 -8.91
CA ARG A 39 20.17 -10.46 -10.13
C ARG A 39 20.56 -11.39 -11.27
N LEU A 40 20.08 -11.15 -12.48
CA LEU A 40 20.40 -11.99 -13.64
C LEU A 40 21.72 -11.60 -14.31
N ASP A 41 22.13 -10.34 -14.20
CA ASP A 41 23.37 -9.84 -14.78
C ASP A 41 23.99 -8.73 -13.91
N ALA A 42 25.21 -8.31 -14.27
CA ALA A 42 25.99 -7.33 -13.53
C ALA A 42 25.40 -5.89 -13.60
N ASP A 43 24.64 -5.59 -14.65
CA ASP A 43 24.04 -4.25 -14.86
C ASP A 43 22.70 -4.12 -14.13
N THR A 44 22.18 -5.20 -13.55
CA THR A 44 20.99 -5.16 -12.73
C THR A 44 21.22 -4.31 -11.47
N VAL A 45 20.23 -3.50 -11.13
CA VAL A 45 20.26 -2.65 -9.92
C VAL A 45 20.67 -3.44 -8.68
N ASP A 46 21.57 -2.85 -7.89
CA ASP A 46 21.99 -3.42 -6.61
C ASP A 46 21.28 -2.70 -5.46
N LEU A 47 20.61 -3.46 -4.61
CA LEU A 47 19.94 -2.97 -3.41
C LEU A 47 20.81 -3.06 -2.15
N GLY A 48 22.07 -3.54 -2.28
CA GLY A 48 22.99 -3.68 -1.17
C GLY A 48 22.78 -4.93 -0.32
N LEU A 49 22.00 -5.88 -0.80
CA LEU A 49 21.82 -7.19 -0.17
C LEU A 49 22.81 -8.21 -0.74
N PRO A 50 23.11 -9.30 -0.01
CA PRO A 50 23.91 -10.40 -0.57
C PRO A 50 23.27 -10.97 -1.85
N ASP A 51 24.06 -11.08 -2.94
CA ASP A 51 23.61 -11.79 -4.14
C ASP A 51 23.56 -13.29 -3.88
N MET A 52 22.40 -13.89 -4.16
CA MET A 52 22.16 -15.31 -3.94
C MET A 52 21.53 -15.97 -5.17
N THR A 53 21.99 -17.16 -5.51
CA THR A 53 21.23 -18.04 -6.37
C THR A 53 20.03 -18.62 -5.61
N PRO A 54 18.96 -19.07 -6.29
CA PRO A 54 17.84 -19.72 -5.63
C PRO A 54 18.24 -20.90 -4.72
N ALA A 55 19.18 -21.73 -5.17
CA ALA A 55 19.69 -22.87 -4.39
C ALA A 55 20.44 -22.41 -3.12
N ALA A 56 21.28 -21.37 -3.21
CA ALA A 56 21.98 -20.81 -2.05
C ALA A 56 21.00 -20.18 -1.06
N ALA A 57 19.98 -19.50 -1.56
CA ALA A 57 18.93 -18.92 -0.73
C ALA A 57 18.13 -19.98 0.03
N ALA A 58 17.73 -21.07 -0.64
CA ALA A 58 17.04 -22.19 0.00
C ALA A 58 17.90 -22.84 1.09
N ALA A 59 19.21 -23.07 0.81
CA ALA A 59 20.16 -23.58 1.79
C ALA A 59 20.36 -22.65 3.01
N ALA A 60 20.19 -21.34 2.82
CA ALA A 60 20.21 -20.32 3.88
C ALA A 60 18.86 -20.20 4.63
N GLY A 61 17.85 -21.00 4.32
CA GLY A 61 16.56 -21.00 4.99
C GLY A 61 15.54 -19.98 4.46
N VAL A 62 15.80 -19.39 3.30
CA VAL A 62 14.81 -18.53 2.62
C VAL A 62 13.57 -19.37 2.27
N ARG A 63 12.39 -18.75 2.38
CA ARG A 63 11.09 -19.42 2.17
C ARG A 63 10.42 -18.99 0.88
N THR A 64 10.57 -17.74 0.48
CA THR A 64 9.86 -17.19 -0.68
C THR A 64 10.81 -16.36 -1.56
N LEU A 65 10.82 -16.62 -2.86
CA LEU A 65 11.34 -15.68 -3.85
C LEU A 65 10.23 -14.68 -4.18
N VAL A 66 10.51 -13.39 -4.00
CA VAL A 66 9.57 -12.30 -4.31
C VAL A 66 10.03 -11.59 -5.58
N ILE A 67 9.18 -11.57 -6.61
CA ILE A 67 9.42 -10.77 -7.82
C ILE A 67 9.33 -9.30 -7.44
N GLY A 68 10.50 -8.67 -7.30
CA GLY A 68 10.68 -7.30 -6.79
C GLY A 68 10.53 -6.22 -7.85
N VAL A 69 10.35 -6.60 -9.09
CA VAL A 69 10.26 -5.72 -10.26
C VAL A 69 8.80 -5.44 -10.59
N ALA A 70 8.53 -4.24 -11.10
CA ALA A 70 7.23 -3.85 -11.65
C ALA A 70 7.43 -3.34 -13.07
N THR A 71 7.30 -4.22 -14.04
CA THR A 71 7.42 -3.90 -15.47
C THR A 71 6.21 -3.12 -15.97
N PHE A 72 6.41 -2.32 -17.00
CA PHE A 72 5.31 -1.68 -17.71
C PHE A 72 4.38 -2.76 -18.30
N GLY A 73 3.07 -2.63 -18.07
CA GLY A 73 2.09 -3.64 -18.50
C GLY A 73 2.03 -4.89 -17.61
N GLY A 74 2.97 -5.08 -16.66
CA GLY A 74 2.93 -6.16 -15.68
C GLY A 74 3.05 -7.57 -16.24
N ALA A 75 3.68 -7.72 -17.42
CA ALA A 75 3.94 -9.03 -18.04
C ALA A 75 5.17 -9.69 -17.42
N LEU A 76 5.14 -11.03 -17.35
CA LEU A 76 6.28 -11.83 -16.94
C LEU A 76 7.29 -11.92 -18.09
N ASP A 77 8.55 -11.59 -17.82
CA ASP A 77 9.62 -11.68 -18.81
C ASP A 77 10.05 -13.14 -19.01
N GLU A 78 10.12 -13.61 -20.25
CA GLU A 78 10.55 -14.98 -20.58
C GLU A 78 11.97 -15.30 -20.08
N THR A 79 12.86 -14.31 -20.01
CA THR A 79 14.21 -14.49 -19.51
C THR A 79 14.29 -14.83 -18.02
N TRP A 80 13.19 -14.60 -17.27
CA TRP A 80 13.13 -14.89 -15.84
C TRP A 80 12.71 -16.32 -15.53
N ILE A 81 12.06 -17.00 -16.48
CA ILE A 81 11.40 -18.29 -16.27
C ILE A 81 12.36 -19.32 -15.70
N ASP A 82 13.56 -19.45 -16.25
CA ASP A 82 14.52 -20.48 -15.80
C ASP A 82 14.98 -20.23 -14.36
N THR A 83 15.13 -18.97 -13.94
CA THR A 83 15.47 -18.64 -12.53
C THR A 83 14.28 -18.91 -11.60
N LEU A 84 13.05 -18.61 -12.02
CA LEU A 84 11.85 -18.93 -11.24
C LEU A 84 11.68 -20.44 -11.10
N LEU A 85 11.94 -21.21 -12.14
CA LEU A 85 11.93 -22.69 -12.09
C LEU A 85 13.03 -23.22 -11.14
N ALA A 86 14.22 -22.63 -11.18
CA ALA A 86 15.29 -22.99 -10.25
C ALA A 86 14.90 -22.73 -8.79
N ALA A 87 14.17 -21.64 -8.51
CA ALA A 87 13.65 -21.32 -7.18
C ALA A 87 12.58 -22.34 -6.73
N ILE A 88 11.66 -22.70 -7.62
CA ILE A 88 10.64 -23.73 -7.38
C ILE A 88 11.29 -25.07 -7.07
N HIS A 89 12.26 -25.51 -7.89
CA HIS A 89 12.98 -26.77 -7.68
C HIS A 89 13.81 -26.76 -6.38
N ALA A 90 14.26 -25.60 -5.93
CA ALA A 90 14.91 -25.44 -4.63
C ALA A 90 13.93 -25.42 -3.44
N GLY A 91 12.62 -25.50 -3.69
CA GLY A 91 11.58 -25.53 -2.66
C GLY A 91 11.13 -24.18 -2.17
N LEU A 92 11.41 -23.09 -2.90
CA LEU A 92 10.95 -21.75 -2.55
C LEU A 92 9.53 -21.51 -3.09
N ASP A 93 8.66 -20.93 -2.27
CA ASP A 93 7.42 -20.32 -2.75
C ASP A 93 7.75 -19.13 -3.66
N ILE A 94 6.88 -18.78 -4.60
CA ILE A 94 7.03 -17.61 -5.47
C ILE A 94 5.93 -16.61 -5.17
N ALA A 95 6.28 -15.35 -4.95
CA ALA A 95 5.32 -14.26 -4.78
C ALA A 95 5.49 -13.18 -5.86
N SER A 96 4.40 -12.79 -6.50
CA SER A 96 4.35 -11.82 -7.59
C SER A 96 3.27 -10.78 -7.36
N GLY A 97 3.62 -9.51 -7.58
CA GLY A 97 2.67 -8.39 -7.65
C GLY A 97 2.37 -7.94 -9.08
N MET A 98 2.68 -8.75 -10.08
CA MET A 98 2.47 -8.44 -11.49
C MET A 98 1.02 -8.64 -11.92
N HIS A 99 0.64 -8.10 -13.10
CA HIS A 99 -0.69 -8.35 -13.67
C HIS A 99 -0.81 -9.76 -14.26
N ALA A 100 0.28 -10.29 -14.85
CA ALA A 100 0.33 -11.66 -15.29
C ALA A 100 0.31 -12.61 -14.08
N ARG A 101 -0.51 -13.67 -14.17
CA ARG A 101 -0.55 -14.71 -13.15
C ARG A 101 0.57 -15.71 -13.37
N LEU A 102 1.28 -16.06 -12.30
CA LEU A 102 2.32 -17.10 -12.35
C LEU A 102 1.78 -18.45 -12.85
N GLY A 103 0.58 -18.81 -12.39
CA GLY A 103 -0.08 -20.06 -12.74
C GLY A 103 -0.57 -20.13 -14.20
N GLU A 104 -0.61 -19.05 -14.95
CA GLU A 104 -0.92 -19.03 -16.38
C GLU A 104 0.26 -19.49 -17.25
N ASN A 105 1.50 -19.48 -16.72
CA ASN A 105 2.64 -20.07 -17.39
C ASN A 105 2.70 -21.58 -17.10
N PRO A 106 2.52 -22.47 -18.12
CA PRO A 106 2.43 -23.91 -17.90
C PRO A 106 3.69 -24.52 -17.27
N ARG A 107 4.88 -23.97 -17.56
CA ARG A 107 6.15 -24.45 -16.99
C ARG A 107 6.21 -24.15 -15.49
N ILE A 108 5.81 -22.95 -15.07
CA ILE A 108 5.77 -22.54 -13.65
C ILE A 108 4.71 -23.32 -12.90
N ALA A 109 3.49 -23.41 -13.44
CA ALA A 109 2.39 -24.12 -12.81
C ALA A 109 2.71 -25.59 -12.55
N GLU A 110 3.25 -26.31 -13.56
CA GLU A 110 3.60 -27.72 -13.44
C GLU A 110 4.77 -27.91 -12.47
N ALA A 111 5.83 -27.10 -12.53
CA ALA A 111 6.95 -27.18 -11.61
C ALA A 111 6.50 -26.95 -10.15
N ALA A 112 5.68 -25.95 -9.90
CA ALA A 112 5.16 -25.64 -8.57
C ALA A 112 4.30 -26.80 -8.02
N ARG A 113 3.43 -27.37 -8.86
CA ARG A 113 2.61 -28.54 -8.50
C ARG A 113 3.47 -29.75 -8.13
N LEU A 114 4.52 -30.04 -8.90
CA LEU A 114 5.41 -31.18 -8.64
C LEU A 114 6.28 -30.96 -7.39
N ALA A 115 6.77 -29.75 -7.17
CA ALA A 115 7.60 -29.40 -6.01
C ALA A 115 6.78 -29.17 -4.71
N GLY A 116 5.45 -29.04 -4.82
CA GLY A 116 4.57 -28.75 -3.68
C GLY A 116 4.76 -27.34 -3.10
N VAL A 117 5.29 -26.40 -3.89
CA VAL A 117 5.45 -24.99 -3.51
C VAL A 117 4.25 -24.15 -3.92
N ARG A 118 4.05 -23.01 -3.26
CA ARG A 118 2.91 -22.13 -3.50
C ARG A 118 3.29 -20.99 -4.44
N LEU A 119 2.36 -20.62 -5.30
CA LEU A 119 2.41 -19.43 -6.14
C LEU A 119 1.47 -18.38 -5.54
N PHE A 120 2.00 -17.21 -5.19
CA PHE A 120 1.25 -16.10 -4.62
C PHE A 120 1.14 -14.97 -5.65
N ASP A 121 0.04 -14.94 -6.38
CA ASP A 121 -0.32 -13.81 -7.24
C ASP A 121 -1.05 -12.78 -6.40
N VAL A 122 -0.30 -11.91 -5.67
CA VAL A 122 -0.86 -11.02 -4.64
C VAL A 122 -1.85 -9.99 -5.17
N ARG A 123 -1.82 -9.72 -6.47
CA ARG A 123 -2.78 -8.84 -7.14
C ARG A 123 -4.11 -9.57 -7.44
N HIS A 124 -4.09 -10.89 -7.48
CA HIS A 124 -5.22 -11.73 -7.85
C HIS A 124 -5.65 -12.58 -6.65
N ALA A 125 -6.23 -11.93 -5.64
CA ALA A 125 -6.75 -12.67 -4.50
C ALA A 125 -7.89 -13.60 -4.95
N ASP A 126 -7.82 -14.88 -4.58
CA ASP A 126 -8.91 -15.86 -4.81
C ASP A 126 -10.06 -15.66 -3.81
N ALA A 127 -10.09 -14.55 -3.07
CA ALA A 127 -11.12 -14.24 -2.11
C ALA A 127 -12.39 -13.74 -2.82
N HIS A 128 -13.52 -14.32 -2.46
CA HIS A 128 -14.82 -13.80 -2.82
C HIS A 128 -15.20 -12.70 -1.82
N PHE A 129 -15.63 -11.56 -2.32
CA PHE A 129 -16.10 -10.46 -1.51
C PHE A 129 -17.60 -10.21 -1.79
N ASP A 130 -18.33 -9.91 -0.74
CA ASP A 130 -19.71 -9.43 -0.86
C ASP A 130 -19.73 -7.94 -1.25
N VAL A 131 -20.88 -7.42 -1.62
CA VAL A 131 -21.10 -5.97 -1.76
C VAL A 131 -20.91 -5.28 -0.41
N GLY A 132 -20.47 -4.02 -0.41
CA GLY A 132 -20.34 -3.26 0.84
C GLY A 132 -21.67 -3.17 1.61
N SER A 133 -21.65 -3.52 2.88
CA SER A 133 -22.85 -3.53 3.72
C SER A 133 -23.24 -2.13 4.21
N GLY A 134 -22.30 -1.18 4.21
CA GLY A 134 -22.48 0.16 4.78
C GLY A 134 -22.62 0.17 6.31
N ARG A 135 -22.51 -0.98 6.99
CA ARG A 135 -22.55 -1.07 8.46
C ARG A 135 -21.31 -0.41 9.07
N LYS A 136 -21.50 0.54 9.99
CA LYS A 136 -20.37 1.10 10.75
C LYS A 136 -19.79 0.03 11.68
N ARG A 137 -18.49 -0.16 11.59
CA ARG A 137 -17.74 -1.12 12.40
C ARG A 137 -17.10 -0.42 13.61
N SER A 138 -16.87 -1.18 14.69
CA SER A 138 -16.13 -0.73 15.88
C SER A 138 -14.62 -0.59 15.56
N GLY A 139 -13.87 0.09 16.41
CA GLY A 139 -12.50 0.52 16.15
C GLY A 139 -12.47 1.79 15.29
N ARG A 140 -11.28 2.26 14.94
CA ARG A 140 -11.04 3.51 14.18
C ARG A 140 -10.31 3.21 12.89
N ARG A 141 -10.55 4.03 11.88
CA ARG A 141 -9.96 3.85 10.53
C ARG A 141 -9.35 5.14 10.04
N MET A 142 -8.14 5.04 9.55
CA MET A 142 -7.44 6.13 8.89
C MET A 142 -7.12 5.71 7.46
N LEU A 143 -7.57 6.48 6.47
CA LEU A 143 -7.33 6.21 5.06
C LEU A 143 -6.40 7.26 4.46
N MET A 144 -5.35 6.80 3.78
CA MET A 144 -4.51 7.67 2.96
C MET A 144 -5.23 7.98 1.66
N VAL A 145 -5.50 9.26 1.39
CA VAL A 145 -6.02 9.73 0.11
C VAL A 145 -4.94 10.51 -0.63
N GLY A 146 -5.10 10.79 -1.90
CA GLY A 146 -4.04 11.47 -2.67
C GLY A 146 -4.57 12.51 -3.64
N VAL A 147 -3.75 13.53 -3.87
CA VAL A 147 -3.96 14.48 -4.96
C VAL A 147 -3.88 13.76 -6.31
N ASP A 148 -3.01 12.74 -6.37
CA ASP A 148 -2.73 11.94 -7.57
C ASP A 148 -2.34 10.49 -7.20
N CYS A 149 -2.04 9.67 -8.19
CA CYS A 149 -1.38 8.37 -8.06
C CYS A 149 0.11 8.54 -7.71
N ALA A 150 0.72 7.51 -7.12
CA ALA A 150 2.15 7.44 -6.80
C ALA A 150 2.73 8.66 -6.03
N VAL A 151 1.92 9.33 -5.20
CA VAL A 151 2.31 10.48 -4.35
C VAL A 151 2.74 10.09 -2.94
N GLY A 152 2.92 8.78 -2.65
CA GLY A 152 3.47 8.31 -1.37
C GLY A 152 2.46 7.76 -0.36
N LYS A 153 1.21 7.45 -0.75
CA LYS A 153 0.15 6.94 0.16
C LYS A 153 0.58 5.73 0.99
N LYS A 154 1.22 4.75 0.37
CA LYS A 154 1.77 3.58 1.07
C LYS A 154 2.79 3.97 2.14
N TYR A 155 3.73 4.85 1.80
CA TYR A 155 4.77 5.29 2.74
C TYR A 155 4.19 6.08 3.90
N ALA A 156 3.19 6.93 3.64
CA ALA A 156 2.47 7.66 4.70
C ALA A 156 1.75 6.70 5.66
N ALA A 157 1.04 5.69 5.14
CA ALA A 157 0.37 4.69 5.97
C ALA A 157 1.36 3.90 6.84
N LEU A 158 2.46 3.42 6.26
CA LEU A 158 3.49 2.67 6.99
C LEU A 158 4.19 3.54 8.05
N ALA A 159 4.49 4.81 7.75
CA ALA A 159 5.10 5.72 8.71
C ALA A 159 4.18 6.01 9.91
N ILE A 160 2.89 6.24 9.65
CA ILE A 160 1.89 6.46 10.71
C ILE A 160 1.70 5.19 11.54
N HIS A 161 1.54 4.03 10.91
CA HIS A 161 1.46 2.75 11.62
C HIS A 161 2.66 2.54 12.55
N ARG A 162 3.88 2.77 12.04
CA ARG A 162 5.11 2.68 12.86
C ARG A 162 5.12 3.69 14.00
N ALA A 163 4.64 4.91 13.79
CA ALA A 163 4.57 5.94 14.83
C ALA A 163 3.54 5.59 15.91
N LEU A 164 2.36 5.07 15.54
CA LEU A 164 1.35 4.56 16.48
C LEU A 164 1.91 3.41 17.34
N ALA A 165 2.57 2.44 16.70
CA ALA A 165 3.19 1.31 17.40
C ALA A 165 4.27 1.77 18.41
N ARG A 166 5.13 2.75 18.04
CA ARG A 166 6.14 3.33 18.96
C ARG A 166 5.50 4.00 20.19
N ARG A 167 4.28 4.51 20.05
CA ARG A 167 3.51 5.12 21.15
C ARG A 167 2.68 4.10 21.93
N GLY A 168 2.82 2.78 21.64
CA GLY A 168 2.07 1.70 22.31
C GLY A 168 0.58 1.67 21.95
N MET A 169 0.18 2.35 20.87
CA MET A 169 -1.21 2.32 20.40
C MET A 169 -1.44 1.08 19.54
N ALA A 170 -2.57 0.42 19.76
CA ALA A 170 -2.99 -0.71 18.94
C ALA A 170 -3.31 -0.24 17.53
N ALA A 171 -2.60 -0.74 16.55
CA ALA A 171 -2.79 -0.37 15.15
C ALA A 171 -2.36 -1.49 14.21
N ASP A 172 -3.09 -1.64 13.09
CA ASP A 172 -2.73 -2.52 11.98
C ASP A 172 -2.57 -1.72 10.68
N PHE A 173 -1.54 -2.03 9.92
CA PHE A 173 -1.42 -1.58 8.54
C PHE A 173 -2.27 -2.47 7.63
N ARG A 174 -3.22 -1.87 6.91
CA ARG A 174 -4.11 -2.54 5.98
C ARG A 174 -3.66 -2.27 4.54
N ALA A 175 -3.01 -3.26 3.95
CA ALA A 175 -2.45 -3.17 2.60
C ALA A 175 -3.54 -3.33 1.53
N THR A 176 -3.56 -2.42 0.55
CA THR A 176 -4.54 -2.39 -0.55
C THR A 176 -3.89 -2.50 -1.93
N GLY A 177 -2.56 -2.50 -2.00
CA GLY A 177 -1.77 -2.63 -3.23
C GLY A 177 -0.68 -3.68 -3.09
N GLN A 178 -0.18 -4.19 -4.21
CA GLN A 178 0.74 -5.32 -4.26
C GLN A 178 2.00 -5.16 -3.39
N THR A 179 2.63 -3.99 -3.41
CA THR A 179 3.83 -3.76 -2.59
C THR A 179 3.50 -3.73 -1.10
N GLY A 180 2.39 -3.09 -0.72
CA GLY A 180 1.90 -3.08 0.66
C GLY A 180 1.61 -4.50 1.16
N ILE A 181 0.97 -5.34 0.33
CA ILE A 181 0.67 -6.74 0.66
C ILE A 181 1.96 -7.54 0.89
N LEU A 182 2.98 -7.36 0.05
CA LEU A 182 4.27 -8.03 0.20
C LEU A 182 5.04 -7.55 1.45
N ILE A 183 4.89 -6.28 1.83
CA ILE A 183 5.45 -5.72 3.08
C ILE A 183 4.72 -6.28 4.31
N ALA A 184 3.39 -6.31 4.28
CA ALA A 184 2.56 -6.75 5.39
C ALA A 184 2.45 -8.28 5.51
N GLY A 185 2.70 -9.00 4.41
CA GLY A 185 2.44 -10.44 4.29
C GLY A 185 0.95 -10.78 4.13
N ALA A 186 0.06 -9.77 4.14
CA ALA A 186 -1.39 -9.93 3.98
C ALA A 186 -2.01 -8.65 3.41
N GLY A 187 -3.21 -8.74 2.85
CA GLY A 187 -3.95 -7.61 2.30
C GLY A 187 -4.86 -7.99 1.13
N VAL A 188 -5.43 -6.98 0.49
CA VAL A 188 -6.30 -7.13 -0.69
C VAL A 188 -5.91 -6.10 -1.74
N ALA A 189 -5.53 -6.55 -2.94
CA ALA A 189 -5.30 -5.64 -4.07
C ALA A 189 -6.66 -5.11 -4.56
N ILE A 190 -7.09 -3.99 -4.02
CA ILE A 190 -8.44 -3.42 -4.28
C ILE A 190 -8.61 -3.04 -5.75
N ASP A 191 -7.55 -2.64 -6.42
CA ASP A 191 -7.55 -2.30 -7.85
C ASP A 191 -7.80 -3.50 -8.79
N ALA A 192 -7.71 -4.72 -8.27
CA ALA A 192 -7.99 -5.95 -9.00
C ALA A 192 -9.33 -6.59 -8.60
N VAL A 193 -10.07 -5.97 -7.70
CA VAL A 193 -11.44 -6.42 -7.32
C VAL A 193 -12.44 -5.86 -8.31
N VAL A 194 -13.41 -6.68 -8.73
CA VAL A 194 -14.54 -6.25 -9.55
C VAL A 194 -15.27 -5.10 -8.85
N ALA A 195 -15.61 -4.04 -9.59
CA ALA A 195 -16.10 -2.78 -9.07
C ALA A 195 -17.25 -2.92 -8.06
N ASP A 196 -18.23 -3.82 -8.32
CA ASP A 196 -19.37 -4.07 -7.45
C ASP A 196 -18.99 -4.55 -6.04
N PHE A 197 -17.83 -5.20 -5.92
CA PHE A 197 -17.34 -5.79 -4.68
C PHE A 197 -16.20 -5.00 -4.04
N ALA A 198 -15.68 -3.96 -4.71
CA ALA A 198 -14.49 -3.23 -4.24
C ALA A 198 -14.72 -2.55 -2.87
N ALA A 199 -15.89 -1.97 -2.64
CA ALA A 199 -16.25 -1.41 -1.33
C ALA A 199 -16.39 -2.49 -0.25
N GLY A 200 -16.98 -3.65 -0.59
CA GLY A 200 -17.07 -4.79 0.33
C GLY A 200 -15.69 -5.40 0.66
N ALA A 201 -14.78 -5.44 -0.30
CA ALA A 201 -13.41 -5.87 -0.08
C ALA A 201 -12.66 -4.92 0.89
N ALA A 202 -12.86 -3.60 0.75
CA ALA A 202 -12.32 -2.60 1.69
C ALA A 202 -12.95 -2.72 3.09
N GLU A 203 -14.22 -3.08 3.15
CA GLU A 203 -14.95 -3.39 4.40
C GLU A 203 -14.35 -4.63 5.08
N ALA A 204 -14.17 -5.73 4.35
CA ALA A 204 -13.58 -6.96 4.84
C ALA A 204 -12.13 -6.79 5.31
N LEU A 205 -11.36 -5.90 4.65
CA LEU A 205 -9.97 -5.58 5.00
C LEU A 205 -9.84 -4.88 6.36
N SER A 206 -10.86 -4.13 6.79
CA SER A 206 -10.88 -3.35 8.03
C SER A 206 -12.07 -3.75 8.93
N PRO A 207 -12.03 -4.94 9.56
CA PRO A 207 -13.14 -5.51 10.33
C PRO A 207 -13.43 -4.73 11.62
N ASP A 208 -14.42 -5.21 12.39
CA ASP A 208 -14.63 -4.74 13.76
C ASP A 208 -13.38 -4.96 14.62
N ASN A 209 -13.02 -3.98 15.42
CA ASN A 209 -11.86 -3.99 16.31
C ASN A 209 -12.19 -3.33 17.65
N GLU A 210 -11.28 -3.44 18.62
CA GLU A 210 -11.39 -2.73 19.89
C GLU A 210 -11.50 -1.20 19.66
N PRO A 211 -12.23 -0.47 20.51
CA PRO A 211 -12.51 0.95 20.30
C PRO A 211 -11.28 1.85 20.14
N GLY A 212 -10.16 1.48 20.76
CA GLY A 212 -8.88 2.22 20.68
C GLY A 212 -7.97 1.79 19.53
N HIS A 213 -8.35 0.75 18.79
CA HIS A 213 -7.55 0.21 17.68
C HIS A 213 -7.67 1.07 16.43
N TRP A 214 -6.57 1.25 15.71
CA TRP A 214 -6.51 1.96 14.43
C TRP A 214 -6.19 1.02 13.27
N ASP A 215 -7.07 0.91 12.31
CA ASP A 215 -6.73 0.39 10.98
C ASP A 215 -6.14 1.54 10.14
N VAL A 216 -4.86 1.47 9.82
CA VAL A 216 -4.16 2.43 8.97
C VAL A 216 -4.14 1.89 7.55
N ILE A 217 -5.01 2.43 6.69
CA ILE A 217 -5.35 1.86 5.40
C ILE A 217 -4.55 2.55 4.30
N GLU A 218 -3.81 1.76 3.52
CA GLU A 218 -3.13 2.22 2.31
C GLU A 218 -4.18 2.70 1.29
N GLY A 219 -4.01 3.91 0.75
CA GLY A 219 -4.90 4.44 -0.28
C GLY A 219 -4.45 4.07 -1.69
N GLN A 220 -5.41 4.03 -2.61
CA GLN A 220 -5.19 3.80 -4.04
C GLN A 220 -5.84 4.90 -4.87
N GLY A 221 -5.25 5.21 -6.05
CA GLY A 221 -5.81 6.20 -6.97
C GLY A 221 -5.88 7.63 -6.41
N SER A 222 -6.79 8.41 -6.98
CA SER A 222 -7.20 9.75 -6.55
C SER A 222 -8.57 10.07 -7.15
N LEU A 223 -9.43 10.77 -6.42
CA LEU A 223 -10.75 11.21 -6.93
C LEU A 223 -10.63 12.12 -8.17
N PHE A 224 -9.49 12.79 -8.33
CA PHE A 224 -9.23 13.69 -9.46
C PHE A 224 -8.54 13.01 -10.64
N HIS A 225 -8.16 11.74 -10.50
CA HIS A 225 -7.48 11.02 -11.57
C HIS A 225 -8.49 10.45 -12.57
N PRO A 226 -8.39 10.77 -13.88
CA PRO A 226 -9.39 10.35 -14.88
C PRO A 226 -9.63 8.83 -14.94
N ALA A 227 -8.57 8.02 -14.72
CA ALA A 227 -8.66 6.57 -14.81
C ALA A 227 -8.90 5.86 -13.46
N TYR A 228 -8.50 6.45 -12.32
CA TYR A 228 -8.41 5.73 -11.05
C TYR A 228 -9.23 6.34 -9.91
N ALA A 229 -10.24 7.16 -10.23
CA ALA A 229 -11.15 7.74 -9.24
C ALA A 229 -12.04 6.67 -8.56
N GLY A 230 -12.48 5.67 -9.32
CA GLY A 230 -13.39 4.63 -8.83
C GLY A 230 -12.83 3.82 -7.67
N VAL A 231 -11.55 3.43 -7.71
CA VAL A 231 -10.91 2.68 -6.62
C VAL A 231 -10.76 3.54 -5.35
N SER A 232 -10.48 4.85 -5.49
CA SER A 232 -10.45 5.78 -4.36
C SER A 232 -11.82 5.87 -3.69
N LEU A 233 -12.89 5.98 -4.47
CA LEU A 233 -14.26 6.05 -3.97
C LEU A 233 -14.68 4.75 -3.26
N ALA A 234 -14.33 3.59 -3.82
CA ALA A 234 -14.60 2.31 -3.19
C ALA A 234 -13.90 2.17 -1.82
N LEU A 235 -12.64 2.63 -1.71
CA LEU A 235 -11.93 2.67 -0.43
C LEU A 235 -12.57 3.61 0.58
N LEU A 236 -12.96 4.83 0.18
CA LEU A 236 -13.65 5.81 1.04
C LEU A 236 -14.95 5.23 1.59
N HIS A 237 -15.78 4.63 0.74
CA HIS A 237 -17.07 4.09 1.15
C HIS A 237 -16.93 2.80 1.97
N GLY A 238 -16.11 1.86 1.51
CA GLY A 238 -15.96 0.56 2.17
C GLY A 238 -15.21 0.63 3.50
N SER A 239 -14.16 1.44 3.61
CA SER A 239 -13.44 1.57 4.87
C SER A 239 -14.13 2.47 5.89
N GLN A 240 -15.00 3.39 5.47
CA GLN A 240 -15.70 4.35 6.35
C GLN A 240 -14.74 5.07 7.31
N PRO A 241 -13.72 5.78 6.81
CA PRO A 241 -12.62 6.29 7.62
C PRO A 241 -13.12 7.37 8.60
N ASP A 242 -12.54 7.38 9.80
CA ASP A 242 -12.72 8.43 10.79
C ASP A 242 -11.76 9.59 10.52
N ALA A 243 -10.56 9.26 10.02
CA ALA A 243 -9.52 10.20 9.65
C ALA A 243 -9.03 9.97 8.22
N LEU A 244 -8.74 11.06 7.52
CA LEU A 244 -8.08 11.06 6.22
C LEU A 244 -6.71 11.73 6.34
N VAL A 245 -5.74 11.26 5.56
CA VAL A 245 -4.44 11.91 5.37
C VAL A 245 -4.25 12.14 3.89
N LEU A 246 -4.13 13.40 3.48
CA LEU A 246 -3.92 13.76 2.08
C LEU A 246 -2.44 13.63 1.71
N CYS A 247 -2.13 12.83 0.70
CA CYS A 247 -0.77 12.64 0.19
C CYS A 247 -0.56 13.45 -1.10
N HIS A 248 0.59 14.13 -1.20
CA HIS A 248 0.94 15.00 -2.31
C HIS A 248 2.45 14.96 -2.61
N ASP A 249 2.80 15.08 -3.90
CA ASP A 249 4.16 15.37 -4.35
C ASP A 249 4.23 16.82 -4.84
N PRO A 250 4.88 17.74 -4.09
CA PRO A 250 4.85 19.17 -4.39
C PRO A 250 5.62 19.57 -5.66
N ARG A 251 6.30 18.63 -6.30
CA ARG A 251 7.00 18.86 -7.58
C ARG A 251 6.10 18.68 -8.79
N ARG A 252 4.94 18.01 -8.61
CA ARG A 252 3.99 17.76 -9.68
C ARG A 252 3.11 18.97 -9.94
N THR A 253 2.80 19.19 -11.20
CA THR A 253 1.90 20.24 -11.67
C THR A 253 0.66 19.70 -12.38
N HIS A 254 0.74 18.46 -12.86
CA HIS A 254 -0.34 17.77 -13.60
C HIS A 254 -0.52 16.35 -13.07
N ILE A 255 -1.68 15.78 -13.35
CA ILE A 255 -1.98 14.37 -13.08
C ILE A 255 -1.02 13.48 -13.87
N ASP A 256 -0.51 12.44 -13.23
CA ASP A 256 0.45 11.51 -13.83
C ASP A 256 -0.11 10.83 -15.08
N GLY A 257 0.60 10.96 -16.20
CA GLY A 257 0.15 10.46 -17.49
C GLY A 257 -0.90 11.34 -18.22
N TYR A 258 -1.32 12.48 -17.63
CA TYR A 258 -2.37 13.35 -18.16
C TYR A 258 -1.94 14.84 -18.16
N PRO A 259 -1.10 15.27 -19.10
CA PRO A 259 -0.53 16.63 -19.12
C PRO A 259 -1.56 17.75 -19.24
N ASP A 260 -2.75 17.46 -19.78
CA ASP A 260 -3.84 18.43 -19.92
C ASP A 260 -4.71 18.56 -18.64
N TYR A 261 -4.42 17.77 -17.61
CA TYR A 261 -5.14 17.81 -16.33
C TYR A 261 -4.25 18.41 -15.24
N PRO A 262 -4.37 19.72 -14.94
CA PRO A 262 -3.62 20.33 -13.84
C PRO A 262 -4.03 19.72 -12.50
N LEU A 263 -3.09 19.65 -11.56
CA LEU A 263 -3.42 19.20 -10.21
C LEU A 263 -4.40 20.18 -9.54
N PRO A 264 -5.38 19.66 -8.78
CA PRO A 264 -6.23 20.48 -7.93
C PRO A 264 -5.42 21.04 -6.75
N THR A 265 -5.96 22.06 -6.10
CA THR A 265 -5.43 22.57 -4.83
C THR A 265 -5.59 21.52 -3.72
N LEU A 266 -4.76 21.59 -2.67
CA LEU A 266 -4.88 20.69 -1.52
C LEU A 266 -6.25 20.85 -0.84
N ALA A 267 -6.72 22.08 -0.70
CA ALA A 267 -8.02 22.39 -0.13
C ALA A 267 -9.18 21.76 -0.93
N ALA A 268 -9.14 21.81 -2.27
CA ALA A 268 -10.13 21.17 -3.13
C ALA A 268 -10.10 19.64 -2.98
N CYS A 269 -8.90 19.05 -2.90
CA CYS A 269 -8.75 17.61 -2.67
C CYS A 269 -9.31 17.17 -1.31
N ILE A 270 -9.02 17.93 -0.25
CA ILE A 270 -9.54 17.66 1.09
C ILE A 270 -11.07 17.71 1.07
N ALA A 271 -11.65 18.79 0.55
CA ALA A 271 -13.09 18.97 0.50
C ALA A 271 -13.81 17.83 -0.26
N ALA A 272 -13.29 17.42 -1.42
CA ALA A 272 -13.87 16.34 -2.21
C ALA A 272 -13.78 14.98 -1.50
N ASN A 273 -12.63 14.65 -0.89
CA ASN A 273 -12.46 13.39 -0.18
C ASN A 273 -13.31 13.33 1.09
N GLU A 274 -13.41 14.44 1.84
CA GLU A 274 -14.30 14.53 3.00
C GLU A 274 -15.77 14.39 2.60
N GLN A 275 -16.21 15.08 1.55
CA GLN A 275 -17.58 14.98 1.05
C GLN A 275 -17.91 13.55 0.66
N ALA A 276 -17.03 12.86 -0.06
CA ALA A 276 -17.23 11.46 -0.44
C ALA A 276 -17.25 10.53 0.78
N ALA A 277 -16.33 10.69 1.73
CA ALA A 277 -16.26 9.87 2.95
C ALA A 277 -17.49 10.07 3.85
N ARG A 278 -18.00 11.30 3.95
CA ARG A 278 -19.15 11.63 4.80
C ARG A 278 -20.47 11.02 4.36
N LEU A 279 -20.55 10.49 3.14
CA LEU A 279 -21.73 9.72 2.69
C LEU A 279 -21.89 8.42 3.50
N THR A 280 -20.80 7.85 3.99
CA THR A 280 -20.81 6.59 4.77
C THR A 280 -20.33 6.76 6.21
N ASN A 281 -19.57 7.82 6.52
CA ASN A 281 -19.18 8.20 7.88
C ASN A 281 -19.22 9.74 8.04
N PRO A 282 -20.33 10.31 8.56
CA PRO A 282 -20.49 11.77 8.69
C PRO A 282 -19.39 12.48 9.50
N ALA A 283 -18.69 11.75 10.37
CA ALA A 283 -17.59 12.29 11.18
C ALA A 283 -16.22 12.32 10.46
N ALA A 284 -16.14 11.82 9.22
CA ALA A 284 -14.89 11.78 8.46
C ALA A 284 -14.28 13.18 8.25
N ARG A 285 -12.98 13.31 8.54
CA ARG A 285 -12.25 14.56 8.33
C ARG A 285 -10.78 14.30 7.97
N CYS A 286 -10.18 15.22 7.23
CA CYS A 286 -8.74 15.24 6.99
C CYS A 286 -8.02 15.83 8.19
N ILE A 287 -6.95 15.17 8.64
CA ILE A 287 -6.20 15.57 9.84
C ILE A 287 -4.75 15.95 9.56
N ALA A 288 -4.22 15.57 8.40
CA ALA A 288 -2.82 15.83 8.05
C ALA A 288 -2.60 15.81 6.54
N VAL A 289 -1.49 16.43 6.12
CA VAL A 289 -0.96 16.36 4.75
C VAL A 289 0.40 15.68 4.77
N ALA A 290 0.55 14.59 4.02
CA ALA A 290 1.81 13.90 3.81
C ALA A 290 2.44 14.36 2.50
N LEU A 291 3.65 14.91 2.54
CA LEU A 291 4.39 15.34 1.36
C LEU A 291 5.49 14.34 1.01
N ASN A 292 5.57 13.98 -0.27
CA ASN A 292 6.73 13.28 -0.82
C ASN A 292 7.76 14.31 -1.26
N THR A 293 8.74 14.57 -0.41
CA THR A 293 9.81 15.55 -0.69
C THR A 293 11.13 14.91 -1.14
N HIS A 294 11.08 13.65 -1.61
CA HIS A 294 12.26 12.94 -2.09
C HIS A 294 13.00 13.74 -3.18
N GLY A 295 14.32 13.94 -3.01
CA GLY A 295 15.16 14.71 -3.94
C GLY A 295 15.05 16.23 -3.79
N MET A 296 14.26 16.77 -2.87
CA MET A 296 14.23 18.19 -2.55
C MET A 296 15.32 18.54 -1.53
N SER A 297 15.87 19.76 -1.65
CA SER A 297 16.75 20.31 -0.60
C SER A 297 15.94 20.60 0.68
N GLU A 298 16.65 20.81 1.80
CA GLU A 298 16.01 21.15 3.07
C GLU A 298 15.19 22.45 2.98
N SER A 299 15.72 23.47 2.30
CA SER A 299 15.00 24.73 2.06
C SER A 299 13.73 24.51 1.23
N GLN A 300 13.82 23.77 0.12
CA GLN A 300 12.67 23.46 -0.72
C GLN A 300 11.59 22.69 0.04
N ARG A 301 11.98 21.74 0.90
CA ARG A 301 11.08 21.01 1.77
C ARG A 301 10.41 21.92 2.77
N ALA A 302 11.16 22.81 3.45
CA ALA A 302 10.61 23.76 4.39
C ALA A 302 9.58 24.68 3.73
N ASP A 303 9.87 25.19 2.52
CA ASP A 303 8.94 26.00 1.74
C ASP A 303 7.67 25.21 1.33
N ALA A 304 7.82 23.95 0.94
CA ALA A 304 6.67 23.09 0.61
C ALA A 304 5.78 22.84 1.84
N PHE A 305 6.38 22.59 3.00
CA PHE A 305 5.67 22.43 4.27
C PHE A 305 4.92 23.71 4.66
N ALA A 306 5.56 24.87 4.57
CA ALA A 306 4.94 26.14 4.88
C ALA A 306 3.75 26.45 3.97
N ARG A 307 3.88 26.19 2.65
CA ARG A 307 2.78 26.35 1.69
C ARG A 307 1.61 25.42 1.99
N ALA A 308 1.88 24.13 2.19
CA ALA A 308 0.83 23.16 2.47
C ALA A 308 0.11 23.46 3.79
N HIS A 309 0.85 23.84 4.84
CA HIS A 309 0.27 24.26 6.10
C HIS A 309 -0.55 25.56 5.95
N GLY A 310 -0.01 26.56 5.25
CA GLY A 310 -0.69 27.83 5.01
C GLY A 310 -2.00 27.67 4.22
N GLU A 311 -2.06 26.72 3.28
CA GLU A 311 -3.26 26.43 2.49
C GLU A 311 -4.32 25.64 3.28
N THR A 312 -3.90 24.71 4.15
CA THR A 312 -4.81 23.73 4.75
C THR A 312 -5.03 23.94 6.26
N GLY A 313 -4.12 24.60 6.95
CA GLY A 313 -4.10 24.69 8.41
C GLY A 313 -3.76 23.37 9.12
N LEU A 314 -3.50 22.28 8.37
CA LEU A 314 -3.28 20.95 8.91
C LEU A 314 -1.80 20.71 9.23
N VAL A 315 -1.54 19.68 10.05
CA VAL A 315 -0.20 19.15 10.26
C VAL A 315 0.36 18.64 8.94
N VAL A 316 1.61 19.02 8.63
CA VAL A 316 2.33 18.60 7.43
C VAL A 316 3.54 17.76 7.84
N PHE A 317 3.77 16.64 7.17
CA PHE A 317 4.91 15.77 7.43
C PHE A 317 5.42 15.10 6.14
N ASP A 318 6.67 14.64 6.18
CA ASP A 318 7.21 13.74 5.16
C ASP A 318 7.43 12.36 5.82
N PRO A 319 6.83 11.29 5.26
CA PRO A 319 6.90 9.94 5.86
C PRO A 319 8.32 9.42 6.11
N ILE A 320 9.29 9.86 5.30
CA ILE A 320 10.68 9.41 5.36
C ILE A 320 11.57 10.45 6.04
N ALA A 321 11.46 11.73 5.63
CA ALA A 321 12.38 12.77 6.08
C ALA A 321 12.10 13.25 7.52
N THR A 322 10.83 13.32 7.94
CA THR A 322 10.45 13.81 9.28
C THR A 322 9.75 12.75 10.14
N GLY A 323 9.29 11.65 9.53
CA GLY A 323 8.43 10.70 10.21
C GLY A 323 7.02 11.24 10.44
N ALA A 324 6.18 10.48 11.15
CA ALA A 324 4.75 10.76 11.35
C ALA A 324 4.36 11.03 12.82
N ASP A 325 5.32 11.32 13.70
CA ASP A 325 5.04 11.51 15.13
C ASP A 325 4.08 12.68 15.39
N ALA A 326 4.20 13.78 14.64
CA ALA A 326 3.31 14.94 14.75
C ALA A 326 1.83 14.59 14.43
N VAL A 327 1.59 13.64 13.51
CA VAL A 327 0.23 13.17 13.22
C VAL A 327 -0.35 12.41 14.42
N VAL A 328 0.47 11.57 15.07
CA VAL A 328 0.04 10.83 16.26
C VAL A 328 -0.23 11.76 17.43
N ASP A 329 0.59 12.82 17.60
CA ASP A 329 0.36 13.84 18.62
C ASP A 329 -0.99 14.58 18.40
N THR A 330 -1.33 14.88 17.15
CA THR A 330 -2.65 15.43 16.78
C THR A 330 -3.78 14.48 17.16
N LEU A 331 -3.65 13.20 16.82
CA LEU A 331 -4.66 12.18 17.17
C LEU A 331 -4.86 12.06 18.68
N LEU A 332 -3.78 12.12 19.45
CA LEU A 332 -3.86 12.06 20.93
C LEU A 332 -4.49 13.31 21.54
N ALA A 333 -4.20 14.49 20.99
CA ALA A 333 -4.81 15.73 21.41
C ALA A 333 -6.31 15.76 21.12
N GLU A 334 -6.71 15.23 19.96
CA GLU A 334 -8.08 15.21 19.46
C GLU A 334 -8.86 13.93 19.82
N ALA A 335 -8.25 13.02 20.62
CA ALA A 335 -8.89 11.73 20.98
C ALA A 335 -10.29 11.89 21.60
N ARG A 336 -10.64 13.07 22.12
CA ARG A 336 -11.95 13.42 22.64
C ARG A 336 -12.96 13.78 21.54
N GLU A 337 -12.52 14.07 20.34
CA GLU A 337 -13.36 14.53 19.21
C GLU A 337 -13.73 13.40 18.24
N PHE A 338 -13.09 12.22 18.35
CA PHE A 338 -13.51 11.03 17.61
C PHE A 338 -14.54 10.25 18.45
N PRO A 339 -15.85 10.49 18.28
CA PRO A 339 -16.87 9.77 19.03
C PRO A 339 -16.77 8.28 18.72
N GLN A 340 -16.77 7.46 19.77
CA GLN A 340 -16.91 6.01 19.59
C GLN A 340 -18.28 5.75 18.98
N ALA A 341 -18.35 4.99 17.88
CA ALA A 341 -19.63 4.54 17.35
C ALA A 341 -20.28 3.64 18.41
N SER A 342 -21.36 4.10 19.02
CA SER A 342 -22.21 3.25 19.85
C SER A 342 -22.72 2.09 18.99
N PRO A 343 -22.63 0.84 19.42
CA PRO A 343 -23.26 -0.26 18.72
C PRO A 343 -24.76 0.05 18.59
N ARG A 344 -25.27 0.12 17.36
CA ARG A 344 -26.73 0.20 17.15
C ARG A 344 -27.36 -1.04 17.74
N THR A 345 -28.32 -0.87 18.61
CA THR A 345 -29.13 -1.96 19.14
C THR A 345 -29.90 -2.63 17.98
N PRO A 346 -29.96 -3.97 17.92
CA PRO A 346 -30.76 -4.66 16.89
C PRO A 346 -32.23 -4.27 17.10
N GLY A 347 -32.81 -3.50 16.22
CA GLY A 347 -34.24 -3.10 16.28
C GLY A 347 -34.62 -1.80 15.60
N ASP A 348 -33.68 -0.92 15.30
CA ASP A 348 -33.98 0.34 14.59
C ASP A 348 -33.82 0.15 13.07
N HIS A 349 -34.83 -0.42 12.45
CA HIS A 349 -35.08 -0.27 11.01
C HIS A 349 -36.05 0.93 10.79
N PRO A 350 -35.72 1.82 9.81
CA PRO A 350 -36.67 2.85 9.39
C PRO A 350 -37.87 2.26 8.65
#